data_d529fc3dc373b8e930f89d56b3521a0c
#
_entry.id   d529fc3dc373b8e930f89d56b3521a0c
#
_cell.length_a   1.000
_cell.length_b   1.000
_cell.length_c   1.000
_cell.angle_alpha   90.00
_cell.angle_beta   90.00
_cell.angle_gamma   90.00
#
_symmetry.space_group_name_H-M   'P 1'
#
loop_
_entity.id
_entity.type
_entity.pdbx_description
1 polymer ?
#
loop_
_entity_poly.entity_id
_entity_poly.type
_entity_poly.pdbx_seq_one_letter_code
_entity_poly.pdbx_strand_id
1 'polypeptide(L)'
;CEEWFRYKMHYNIGAFRLAKEGYEKIYPELNDRGAFLFEYGHSLHKLKEYNSSTTILKEAMAHSCDPMILNIIGKNYQATGEYEKAEEYFIRSTHRLPGRIYPYYLLAKLYAEPEYRHPEKLKQAVQIVLTKEPKVQSTAIREMREEVKLLK
;
A
#
# COMPACT_ATOMS: atom_id res chain seq x y z
N CYS A 1 11.58 -13.06 -18.90
CA CYS A 1 12.67 -13.64 -18.10
C CYS A 1 12.16 -14.84 -17.29
N GLU A 2 12.75 -16.00 -17.56
CA GLU A 2 12.34 -17.23 -16.88
C GLU A 2 12.57 -17.16 -15.36
N GLU A 3 13.62 -16.47 -14.94
CA GLU A 3 13.92 -16.33 -13.54
C GLU A 3 12.88 -15.49 -12.83
N TRP A 4 12.41 -14.40 -13.47
CA TRP A 4 11.34 -13.58 -12.90
C TRP A 4 10.08 -14.43 -12.72
N PHE A 5 9.72 -15.21 -13.72
CA PHE A 5 8.55 -16.09 -13.64
C PHE A 5 8.64 -17.03 -12.43
N ARG A 6 9.81 -17.63 -12.21
CA ARG A 6 10.02 -18.54 -11.09
C ARG A 6 9.87 -17.83 -9.73
N TYR A 7 10.49 -16.65 -9.60
CA TYR A 7 10.40 -15.89 -8.34
C TYR A 7 9.01 -15.32 -8.12
N LYS A 8 8.29 -15.01 -9.20
CA LYS A 8 6.90 -14.59 -9.13
C LYS A 8 6.01 -15.68 -8.53
N MET A 9 6.33 -16.93 -8.77
CA MET A 9 5.59 -18.04 -8.15
C MET A 9 5.74 -17.98 -6.63
N HIS A 10 6.93 -17.70 -6.13
CA HIS A 10 7.14 -17.52 -4.68
C HIS A 10 6.35 -16.34 -4.16
N TYR A 11 6.36 -15.23 -4.91
CA TYR A 11 5.59 -14.04 -4.54
C TYR A 11 4.10 -14.36 -4.46
N ASN A 12 3.58 -15.06 -5.45
CA ASN A 12 2.14 -15.36 -5.53
C ASN A 12 1.64 -16.24 -4.38
N ILE A 13 2.49 -17.12 -3.86
CA ILE A 13 2.10 -17.97 -2.72
C ILE A 13 2.48 -17.36 -1.37
N GLY A 14 2.97 -16.12 -1.36
CA GLY A 14 3.31 -15.44 -0.12
C GLY A 14 4.67 -15.78 0.46
N ALA A 15 5.53 -16.47 -0.31
CA ALA A 15 6.90 -16.79 0.11
C ALA A 15 7.81 -15.58 -0.17
N PHE A 16 7.57 -14.49 0.57
CA PHE A 16 8.17 -13.19 0.28
C PHE A 16 9.69 -13.15 0.44
N ARG A 17 10.25 -13.93 1.35
CA ARG A 17 11.71 -13.96 1.51
C ARG A 17 12.38 -14.61 0.30
N LEU A 18 11.82 -15.71 -0.18
CA LEU A 18 12.34 -16.34 -1.39
C LEU A 18 12.19 -15.45 -2.60
N ALA A 19 11.05 -14.77 -2.70
CA ALA A 19 10.82 -13.82 -3.79
C ALA A 19 11.85 -12.68 -3.73
N LYS A 20 12.05 -12.09 -2.55
CA LYS A 20 13.02 -11.01 -2.36
C LYS A 20 14.41 -11.44 -2.79
N GLU A 21 14.87 -12.61 -2.31
CA GLU A 21 16.21 -13.10 -2.62
C GLU A 21 16.41 -13.27 -4.13
N GLY A 22 15.38 -13.79 -4.81
CA GLY A 22 15.43 -13.91 -6.26
C GLY A 22 15.40 -12.57 -6.97
N TYR A 23 14.53 -11.68 -6.54
CA TYR A 23 14.39 -10.35 -7.15
C TYR A 23 15.66 -9.52 -7.01
N GLU A 24 16.38 -9.64 -5.90
CA GLU A 24 17.68 -8.98 -5.74
C GLU A 24 18.64 -9.36 -6.84
N LYS A 25 18.66 -10.65 -7.21
CA LYS A 25 19.59 -11.17 -8.22
C LYS A 25 19.30 -10.63 -9.62
N ILE A 26 18.03 -10.46 -9.96
CA ILE A 26 17.63 -10.05 -11.31
C ILE A 26 17.28 -8.57 -11.41
N TYR A 27 17.38 -7.83 -10.32
CA TYR A 27 17.07 -6.40 -10.29
C TYR A 27 17.84 -5.60 -11.37
N PRO A 28 19.17 -5.80 -11.58
CA PRO A 28 19.87 -5.00 -12.59
C PRO A 28 19.28 -5.12 -13.99
N GLU A 29 18.66 -6.25 -14.30
CA GLU A 29 18.12 -6.51 -15.64
C GLU A 29 16.68 -6.02 -15.80
N LEU A 30 15.94 -5.85 -14.69
CA LEU A 30 14.51 -5.59 -14.72
C LEU A 30 14.10 -4.30 -14.01
N ASN A 31 15.06 -3.44 -13.66
CA ASN A 31 14.78 -2.25 -12.86
C ASN A 31 14.00 -1.15 -13.59
N ASP A 32 13.63 -1.37 -14.86
CA ASP A 32 12.77 -0.48 -15.61
C ASP A 32 11.36 -1.07 -15.82
N ARG A 33 11.06 -2.21 -15.19
CA ARG A 33 9.76 -2.86 -15.32
C ARG A 33 8.91 -2.58 -14.09
N GLY A 34 7.81 -1.83 -14.30
CA GLY A 34 6.93 -1.43 -13.21
C GLY A 34 6.36 -2.60 -12.42
N ALA A 35 5.92 -3.65 -13.11
CA ALA A 35 5.36 -4.82 -12.45
C ALA A 35 6.38 -5.56 -11.59
N PHE A 36 7.61 -5.69 -12.09
CA PHE A 36 8.70 -6.31 -11.31
C PHE A 36 8.99 -5.50 -10.06
N LEU A 37 9.15 -4.19 -10.21
CA LEU A 37 9.46 -3.31 -9.08
C LEU A 37 8.33 -3.31 -8.04
N PHE A 38 7.08 -3.38 -8.50
CA PHE A 38 5.95 -3.48 -7.60
C PHE A 38 6.04 -4.75 -6.74
N GLU A 39 6.25 -5.90 -7.38
CA GLU A 39 6.33 -7.19 -6.67
C GLU A 39 7.49 -7.21 -5.69
N TYR A 40 8.62 -6.68 -6.10
CA TYR A 40 9.81 -6.60 -5.25
C TYR A 40 9.56 -5.68 -4.06
N GLY A 41 9.05 -4.47 -4.30
CA GLY A 41 8.74 -3.53 -3.23
C GLY A 41 7.68 -4.04 -2.29
N HIS A 42 6.65 -4.72 -2.82
CA HIS A 42 5.60 -5.31 -1.99
C HIS A 42 6.15 -6.44 -1.11
N SER A 43 7.05 -7.27 -1.66
CA SER A 43 7.70 -8.32 -0.89
C SER A 43 8.51 -7.73 0.28
N LEU A 44 9.25 -6.66 0.02
CA LEU A 44 9.99 -5.97 1.07
C LEU A 44 9.06 -5.41 2.15
N HIS A 45 7.93 -4.86 1.76
CA HIS A 45 6.92 -4.38 2.70
C HIS A 45 6.41 -5.52 3.60
N LYS A 46 6.09 -6.67 2.99
CA LYS A 46 5.60 -7.83 3.74
C LYS A 46 6.65 -8.36 4.71
N LEU A 47 7.91 -8.19 4.40
CA LEU A 47 9.03 -8.58 5.28
C LEU A 47 9.36 -7.48 6.30
N LYS A 48 8.59 -6.40 6.32
CA LYS A 48 8.79 -5.26 7.22
C LYS A 48 10.09 -4.51 6.97
N GLU A 49 10.65 -4.63 5.78
CA GLU A 49 11.82 -3.86 5.36
C GLU A 49 11.32 -2.57 4.69
N TYR A 50 10.74 -1.69 5.52
CA TYR A 50 9.95 -0.56 5.06
C TYR A 50 10.74 0.47 4.24
N ASN A 51 11.96 0.81 4.68
CA ASN A 51 12.76 1.80 3.96
C ASN A 51 13.19 1.30 2.59
N SER A 52 13.63 0.04 2.52
CA SER A 52 13.99 -0.58 1.24
C SER A 52 12.79 -0.70 0.33
N SER A 53 11.63 -1.07 0.88
CA SER A 53 10.38 -1.15 0.13
C SER A 53 10.03 0.21 -0.48
N THR A 54 10.11 1.28 0.31
CA THR A 54 9.80 2.62 -0.18
C THR A 54 10.74 3.03 -1.33
N THR A 55 12.03 2.73 -1.20
CA THR A 55 13.00 3.04 -2.26
C THR A 55 12.63 2.35 -3.57
N ILE A 56 12.35 1.05 -3.52
CA ILE A 56 11.99 0.27 -4.71
C ILE A 56 10.63 0.74 -5.28
N LEU A 57 9.66 0.99 -4.41
CA LEU A 57 8.34 1.43 -4.88
C LEU A 57 8.36 2.83 -5.49
N LYS A 58 9.25 3.71 -5.03
CA LYS A 58 9.43 5.01 -5.69
C LYS A 58 9.99 4.85 -7.09
N GLU A 59 10.90 3.89 -7.29
CA GLU A 59 11.35 3.56 -8.63
C GLU A 59 10.19 3.04 -9.47
N ALA A 60 9.34 2.21 -8.88
CA ALA A 60 8.17 1.67 -9.58
C ALA A 60 7.22 2.78 -10.07
N MET A 61 7.11 3.88 -9.34
CA MET A 61 6.25 5.00 -9.72
C MET A 61 6.63 5.60 -11.08
N ALA A 62 7.90 5.53 -11.46
CA ALA A 62 8.36 6.05 -12.74
C ALA A 62 7.90 5.17 -13.91
N HIS A 63 7.49 3.94 -13.65
CA HIS A 63 7.17 2.95 -14.67
C HIS A 63 5.77 2.33 -14.53
N SER A 64 4.97 2.79 -13.58
CA SER A 64 3.64 2.25 -13.31
C SER A 64 2.73 3.32 -12.70
N CYS A 65 1.46 3.28 -13.08
CA CYS A 65 0.43 4.18 -12.53
C CYS A 65 -0.46 3.49 -11.51
N ASP A 66 -0.10 2.28 -11.07
CA ASP A 66 -0.91 1.52 -10.12
C ASP A 66 -1.01 2.26 -8.78
N PRO A 67 -2.23 2.66 -8.35
CA PRO A 67 -2.39 3.39 -7.10
C PRO A 67 -2.02 2.58 -5.85
N MET A 68 -1.96 1.24 -5.94
CA MET A 68 -1.50 0.43 -4.81
C MET A 68 -0.06 0.74 -4.42
N ILE A 69 0.76 1.22 -5.36
CA ILE A 69 2.12 1.65 -5.04
C ILE A 69 2.08 2.77 -4.01
N LEU A 70 1.20 3.76 -4.22
CA LEU A 70 1.04 4.88 -3.29
C LEU A 70 0.57 4.42 -1.92
N ASN A 71 -0.36 3.46 -1.90
CA ASN A 71 -0.89 2.92 -0.65
C ASN A 71 0.20 2.20 0.16
N ILE A 72 1.03 1.42 -0.50
CA ILE A 72 2.10 0.68 0.20
C ILE A 72 3.17 1.64 0.70
N ILE A 73 3.54 2.64 -0.10
CA ILE A 73 4.50 3.67 0.35
C ILE A 73 3.96 4.38 1.59
N GLY A 74 2.67 4.77 1.56
CA GLY A 74 2.04 5.41 2.71
C GLY A 74 2.08 4.52 3.95
N LYS A 75 1.79 3.22 3.78
CA LYS A 75 1.85 2.26 4.89
C LYS A 75 3.26 2.12 5.44
N ASN A 76 4.28 2.14 4.57
CA ASN A 76 5.67 2.10 5.00
C ASN A 76 6.02 3.32 5.86
N TYR A 77 5.62 4.52 5.41
CA TYR A 77 5.86 5.73 6.18
C TYR A 77 5.15 5.71 7.53
N GLN A 78 3.91 5.23 7.57
CA GLN A 78 3.19 5.09 8.83
C GLN A 78 3.91 4.14 9.78
N ALA A 79 4.40 3.00 9.26
CA ALA A 79 5.11 2.01 10.06
C ALA A 79 6.41 2.55 10.65
N THR A 80 7.05 3.51 9.98
CA THR A 80 8.30 4.13 10.46
C THR A 80 8.07 5.45 11.18
N GLY A 81 6.81 5.83 11.43
CA GLY A 81 6.49 7.02 12.20
C GLY A 81 6.52 8.34 11.43
N GLU A 82 6.63 8.29 10.11
CA GLU A 82 6.61 9.49 9.26
C GLU A 82 5.18 9.75 8.79
N TYR A 83 4.35 10.20 9.71
CA TYR A 83 2.91 10.26 9.52
C TYR A 83 2.47 11.28 8.46
N GLU A 84 3.12 12.46 8.39
CA GLU A 84 2.77 13.46 7.38
C GLU A 84 3.01 12.94 5.97
N LYS A 85 4.11 12.21 5.78
CA LYS A 85 4.40 11.60 4.47
C LYS A 85 3.40 10.50 4.15
N ALA A 86 3.00 9.71 5.16
CA ALA A 86 1.98 8.69 4.98
C ALA A 86 0.67 9.32 4.50
N GLU A 87 0.26 10.41 5.15
CA GLU A 87 -0.96 11.13 4.76
C GLU A 87 -0.88 11.62 3.31
N GLU A 88 0.25 12.20 2.93
CA GLU A 88 0.45 12.69 1.57
C GLU A 88 0.22 11.59 0.54
N TYR A 89 0.81 10.42 0.74
CA TYR A 89 0.68 9.32 -0.20
C TYR A 89 -0.72 8.72 -0.23
N PHE A 90 -1.39 8.61 0.91
CA PHE A 90 -2.77 8.14 0.95
C PHE A 90 -3.71 9.11 0.23
N ILE A 91 -3.52 10.42 0.42
CA ILE A 91 -4.31 11.43 -0.27
C ILE A 91 -4.09 11.36 -1.78
N ARG A 92 -2.84 11.22 -2.22
CA ARG A 92 -2.53 11.03 -3.65
C ARG A 92 -3.26 9.81 -4.21
N SER A 93 -3.34 8.75 -3.44
CA SER A 93 -4.07 7.54 -3.85
C SER A 93 -5.56 7.81 -4.03
N THR A 94 -6.17 8.62 -3.15
CA THR A 94 -7.60 8.97 -3.30
C THR A 94 -7.86 9.74 -4.59
N HIS A 95 -6.90 10.53 -5.04
CA HIS A 95 -7.03 11.30 -6.28
C HIS A 95 -6.85 10.44 -7.54
N ARG A 96 -6.07 9.36 -7.45
CA ARG A 96 -5.84 8.45 -8.58
C ARG A 96 -7.09 7.68 -8.96
N LEU A 97 -7.79 7.13 -7.96
CA LEU A 97 -9.03 6.38 -8.17
C LEU A 97 -10.06 6.84 -7.14
N PRO A 98 -10.76 7.97 -7.40
CA PRO A 98 -11.69 8.55 -6.42
C PRO A 98 -12.82 7.61 -5.99
N GLY A 99 -13.15 6.61 -6.80
CA GLY A 99 -14.19 5.64 -6.46
C GLY A 99 -13.80 4.56 -5.46
N ARG A 100 -12.52 4.47 -5.10
CA ARG A 100 -12.05 3.40 -4.21
C ARG A 100 -12.18 3.79 -2.76
N ILE A 101 -12.60 2.82 -1.94
CA ILE A 101 -12.78 3.01 -0.49
C ILE A 101 -11.46 2.81 0.26
N TYR A 102 -10.60 1.93 -0.22
CA TYR A 102 -9.41 1.51 0.50
C TYR A 102 -8.50 2.66 0.98
N PRO A 103 -8.16 3.67 0.16
CA PRO A 103 -7.31 4.77 0.65
C PRO A 103 -7.94 5.56 1.80
N TYR A 104 -9.27 5.70 1.81
CA TYR A 104 -9.96 6.40 2.90
C TYR A 104 -9.94 5.57 4.19
N TYR A 105 -10.02 4.25 4.07
CA TYR A 105 -9.84 3.34 5.18
C TYR A 105 -8.42 3.50 5.78
N LEU A 106 -7.40 3.57 4.92
CA LEU A 106 -6.02 3.77 5.37
C LEU A 106 -5.85 5.12 6.07
N LEU A 107 -6.49 6.18 5.53
CA LEU A 107 -6.46 7.51 6.17
C LEU A 107 -7.14 7.48 7.53
N ALA A 108 -8.28 6.80 7.66
CA ALA A 108 -8.96 6.70 8.95
C ALA A 108 -8.04 6.06 9.99
N LYS A 109 -7.37 4.98 9.63
CA LYS A 109 -6.43 4.31 10.54
C LYS A 109 -5.26 5.21 10.90
N LEU A 110 -4.75 6.00 9.94
CA LEU A 110 -3.67 6.95 10.18
C LEU A 110 -4.09 8.03 11.18
N TYR A 111 -5.27 8.62 10.98
CA TYR A 111 -5.75 9.67 11.87
C TYR A 111 -6.10 9.18 13.27
N ALA A 112 -6.26 7.88 13.45
CA ALA A 112 -6.49 7.26 14.75
C ALA A 112 -5.18 6.91 15.47
N GLU A 113 -4.02 7.06 14.82
CA GLU A 113 -2.73 6.83 15.48
C GLU A 113 -2.57 7.79 16.67
N PRO A 114 -2.18 7.30 17.86
CA PRO A 114 -2.04 8.17 19.03
C PRO A 114 -1.10 9.34 18.80
N GLU A 115 -0.03 9.14 18.03
CA GLU A 115 0.98 10.17 17.77
C GLU A 115 0.64 11.10 16.61
N TYR A 116 -0.48 10.82 15.89
CA TYR A 116 -0.90 11.64 14.75
C TYR A 116 -2.41 11.82 14.75
N ARG A 117 -2.99 11.94 15.93
CA ARG A 117 -4.44 11.96 16.09
C ARG A 117 -5.06 13.24 15.56
N HIS A 118 -6.01 13.09 14.63
CA HIS A 118 -6.79 14.20 14.06
C HIS A 118 -8.27 13.84 14.12
N PRO A 119 -8.97 14.17 15.23
CA PRO A 119 -10.36 13.72 15.41
C PRO A 119 -11.32 14.10 14.29
N GLU A 120 -11.21 15.34 13.78
CA GLU A 120 -12.12 15.80 12.71
C GLU A 120 -11.82 15.09 11.39
N LYS A 121 -10.55 14.96 11.02
CA LYS A 121 -10.17 14.22 9.81
C LYS A 121 -10.52 12.74 9.93
N LEU A 122 -10.36 12.17 11.13
CA LEU A 122 -10.77 10.79 11.39
C LEU A 122 -12.25 10.61 11.14
N LYS A 123 -13.08 11.50 11.69
CA LYS A 123 -14.53 11.46 11.52
C LYS A 123 -14.90 11.53 10.05
N GLN A 124 -14.28 12.42 9.30
CA GLN A 124 -14.55 12.58 7.87
C GLN A 124 -14.17 11.32 7.09
N ALA A 125 -12.98 10.76 7.36
CA ALA A 125 -12.55 9.55 6.67
C ALA A 125 -13.45 8.36 6.98
N VAL A 126 -13.84 8.18 8.24
CA VAL A 126 -14.77 7.12 8.66
C VAL A 126 -16.09 7.28 7.93
N GLN A 127 -16.63 8.51 7.86
CA GLN A 127 -17.89 8.77 7.18
C GLN A 127 -17.82 8.36 5.71
N ILE A 128 -16.72 8.69 5.04
CA ILE A 128 -16.55 8.30 3.63
C ILE A 128 -16.50 6.78 3.48
N VAL A 129 -15.78 6.07 4.34
CA VAL A 129 -15.72 4.60 4.28
C VAL A 129 -17.11 3.99 4.47
N LEU A 130 -17.91 4.55 5.38
CA LEU A 130 -19.24 4.01 5.71
C LEU A 130 -20.29 4.30 4.64
N THR A 131 -20.16 5.41 3.91
CA THR A 131 -21.22 5.88 3.01
C THR A 131 -20.91 5.79 1.53
N LYS A 132 -19.62 5.66 1.16
CA LYS A 132 -19.24 5.64 -0.26
C LYS A 132 -19.70 4.34 -0.93
N GLU A 133 -20.36 4.46 -2.08
CA GLU A 133 -20.81 3.29 -2.84
C GLU A 133 -19.62 2.60 -3.50
N PRO A 134 -19.36 1.33 -3.18
CA PRO A 134 -18.29 0.58 -3.85
C PRO A 134 -18.74 0.15 -5.24
N LYS A 135 -17.78 0.02 -6.17
CA LYS A 135 -18.10 -0.51 -7.50
C LYS A 135 -18.57 -1.97 -7.42
N VAL A 136 -17.98 -2.73 -6.50
CA VAL A 136 -18.32 -4.12 -6.26
C VAL A 136 -18.37 -4.34 -4.76
N GLN A 137 -19.46 -4.90 -4.25
CA GLN A 137 -19.54 -5.29 -2.85
C GLN A 137 -18.62 -6.48 -2.60
N SER A 138 -17.90 -6.45 -1.49
CA SER A 138 -16.97 -7.52 -1.14
C SER A 138 -16.90 -7.67 0.37
N THR A 139 -16.43 -8.85 0.81
CA THR A 139 -16.16 -9.11 2.22
C THR A 139 -15.13 -8.13 2.76
N ALA A 140 -14.11 -7.79 1.96
CA ALA A 140 -13.08 -6.83 2.37
C ALA A 140 -13.67 -5.47 2.71
N ILE A 141 -14.61 -4.95 1.90
CA ILE A 141 -15.26 -3.67 2.18
C ILE A 141 -16.09 -3.76 3.47
N ARG A 142 -16.80 -4.85 3.65
CA ARG A 142 -17.58 -5.07 4.86
C ARG A 142 -16.68 -5.06 6.10
N GLU A 143 -15.56 -5.77 6.04
CA GLU A 143 -14.62 -5.83 7.14
C GLU A 143 -14.00 -4.47 7.44
N MET A 144 -13.65 -3.68 6.41
CA MET A 144 -13.13 -2.33 6.59
C MET A 144 -14.16 -1.44 7.29
N ARG A 145 -15.44 -1.53 6.90
CA ARG A 145 -16.51 -0.75 7.52
C ARG A 145 -16.69 -1.10 9.00
N GLU A 146 -16.64 -2.38 9.33
CA GLU A 146 -16.72 -2.79 10.73
C GLU A 146 -15.54 -2.29 11.54
N GLU A 147 -14.35 -2.35 10.97
CA GLU A 147 -13.14 -1.91 11.65
C GLU A 147 -13.16 -0.40 11.93
N VAL A 148 -13.54 0.43 10.95
CA VAL A 148 -13.51 1.88 11.15
C VAL A 148 -14.53 2.36 12.17
N LYS A 149 -15.62 1.61 12.39
CA LYS A 149 -16.61 1.94 13.42
C LYS A 149 -16.01 1.93 14.82
N LEU A 150 -14.91 1.19 15.00
CA LEU A 150 -14.25 1.05 16.30
C LEU A 150 -13.16 2.10 16.53
N LEU A 151 -12.81 2.88 15.52
CA LEU A 151 -11.76 3.89 15.63
C LEU A 151 -12.28 5.12 16.38
N LYS A 152 -11.42 5.65 17.26
CA LYS A 152 -11.77 6.83 18.07
C LYS A 152 -10.66 7.86 18.00
#